data_1bab2fe07c16b20a16e4708475b9c6ad
#
_entry.id   1bab2fe07c16b20a16e4708475b9c6ad
#
_cell.length_a   1.000
_cell.length_b   1.000
_cell.length_c   1.000
_cell.angle_alpha   90.00
_cell.angle_beta   90.00
_cell.angle_gamma   90.00
#
_symmetry.space_group_name_H-M   'P 1'
#
loop_
_entity.id
_entity.type
_entity.pdbx_description
1 polymer ?
#
loop_
_entity_poly.entity_id
_entity_poly.type
_entity_poly.pdbx_seq_one_letter_code
_entity_poly.pdbx_strand_id
1 'polypeptide(L)'
;ENEHVPVEPSPELSPQQIEQGAQLQSLRDFPVYRADVRLVGGDMQQGCVSDCSFITALEIVAEHNARWGTNLACNMLYPQQDGVPCASPDGTYKVKLYMHGSLRCIHINDMLPVSRDGLWLCTKPRHKTQLWPALLEKAYLVAKRSGYAFRGSHSSMDLYMLTGWIPEYIPMDEPTFQSEKTWMRLYEAWRRG
;
A
#
# COMPACT_ATOMS: atom_id res chain seq x y z
N GLU A 1 12.44 16.70 14.95
CA GLU A 1 13.42 15.63 15.16
C GLU A 1 12.63 14.32 15.24
N ASN A 2 12.63 13.56 14.14
CA ASN A 2 11.94 12.27 14.09
C ASN A 2 12.85 11.23 14.75
N GLU A 3 12.47 10.74 15.91
CA GLU A 3 13.12 9.58 16.52
C GLU A 3 13.08 8.41 15.54
N HIS A 4 14.24 8.07 15.02
CA HIS A 4 14.44 6.84 14.25
C HIS A 4 14.33 5.67 15.23
N VAL A 5 13.16 5.08 15.34
CA VAL A 5 13.05 3.77 15.97
C VAL A 5 13.67 2.76 14.98
N PRO A 6 14.77 2.07 15.37
CA PRO A 6 15.38 1.07 14.52
C PRO A 6 14.32 0.00 14.20
N VAL A 7 14.04 -0.20 12.93
CA VAL A 7 13.29 -1.38 12.52
C VAL A 7 14.29 -2.54 12.55
N GLU A 8 14.05 -3.52 13.42
CA GLU A 8 14.83 -4.76 13.40
C GLU A 8 14.79 -5.36 11.99
N PRO A 9 15.90 -5.98 11.52
CA PRO A 9 15.93 -6.59 10.21
C PRO A 9 14.77 -7.56 10.08
N SER A 10 13.90 -7.29 9.11
CA SER A 10 12.77 -8.15 8.78
C SER A 10 13.30 -9.48 8.25
N PRO A 11 12.62 -10.59 8.48
CA PRO A 11 12.93 -11.82 7.79
C PRO A 11 12.95 -11.54 6.28
N GLU A 12 13.98 -12.00 5.61
CA GLU A 12 14.12 -11.81 4.17
C GLU A 12 12.86 -12.29 3.46
N LEU A 13 12.27 -11.45 2.63
CA LEU A 13 11.06 -11.80 1.91
C LEU A 13 11.39 -12.85 0.86
N SER A 14 11.01 -14.11 1.13
CA SER A 14 11.26 -15.22 0.23
C SER A 14 10.20 -15.30 -0.86
N PRO A 15 10.52 -15.09 -2.14
CA PRO A 15 9.57 -15.18 -3.24
C PRO A 15 9.01 -16.59 -3.44
N GLN A 16 9.71 -17.63 -2.97
CA GLN A 16 9.26 -19.02 -3.01
C GLN A 16 8.02 -19.28 -2.14
N GLN A 17 7.71 -18.37 -1.21
CA GLN A 17 6.45 -18.40 -0.45
C GLN A 17 5.22 -18.11 -1.32
N ILE A 18 5.42 -17.45 -2.48
CA ILE A 18 4.36 -17.15 -3.44
C ILE A 18 4.22 -18.29 -4.46
N GLU A 19 5.32 -18.60 -5.13
CA GLU A 19 5.37 -19.53 -6.25
C GLU A 19 6.71 -20.25 -6.31
N GLN A 20 6.68 -21.56 -6.56
CA GLN A 20 7.91 -22.33 -6.73
C GLN A 20 8.69 -21.86 -7.95
N GLY A 21 9.92 -21.41 -7.71
CA GLY A 21 10.81 -20.89 -8.75
C GLY A 21 10.68 -19.38 -8.98
N ALA A 22 9.85 -18.68 -8.21
CA ALA A 22 9.86 -17.23 -8.16
C ALA A 22 11.23 -16.70 -7.73
N GLN A 23 11.60 -15.54 -8.24
CA GLN A 23 12.87 -14.88 -7.96
C GLN A 23 12.63 -13.42 -7.55
N LEU A 24 13.59 -12.83 -6.85
CA LEU A 24 13.63 -11.39 -6.62
C LEU A 24 14.39 -10.73 -7.77
N GLN A 25 13.76 -9.72 -8.39
CA GLN A 25 14.35 -8.93 -9.47
C GLN A 25 14.22 -7.46 -9.17
N SER A 26 15.27 -6.68 -9.43
CA SER A 26 15.15 -5.21 -9.42
C SER A 26 14.34 -4.76 -10.62
N LEU A 27 13.33 -3.97 -10.37
CA LEU A 27 12.45 -3.41 -11.40
C LEU A 27 12.71 -1.91 -11.61
N ARG A 28 13.93 -1.44 -11.32
CA ARG A 28 14.34 -0.02 -11.41
C ARG A 28 14.19 0.63 -12.78
N ASP A 29 14.06 -0.17 -13.84
CA ASP A 29 13.81 0.32 -15.20
C ASP A 29 12.39 0.88 -15.36
N PHE A 30 11.49 0.59 -14.42
CA PHE A 30 10.15 1.13 -14.40
C PHE A 30 10.06 2.39 -13.52
N PRO A 31 9.27 3.38 -13.93
CA PRO A 31 9.09 4.59 -13.13
C PRO A 31 8.47 4.27 -11.77
N VAL A 32 8.97 4.90 -10.72
CA VAL A 32 8.40 4.75 -9.37
C VAL A 32 7.02 5.37 -9.32
N TYR A 33 6.88 6.59 -9.82
CA TYR A 33 5.64 7.34 -9.89
C TYR A 33 5.58 8.15 -11.19
N ARG A 34 4.38 8.30 -11.72
CA ARG A 34 4.12 9.12 -12.92
C ARG A 34 3.04 10.13 -12.63
N ALA A 35 3.41 11.39 -12.53
CA ALA A 35 2.48 12.49 -12.26
C ALA A 35 1.48 12.74 -13.41
N ASP A 36 1.86 12.37 -14.64
CA ASP A 36 1.03 12.46 -15.85
C ASP A 36 -0.01 11.32 -15.96
N VAL A 37 0.11 10.31 -15.08
CA VAL A 37 -0.73 9.11 -15.10
C VAL A 37 -1.41 8.95 -13.75
N ARG A 38 -2.64 9.45 -13.64
CA ARG A 38 -3.46 9.30 -12.44
C ARG A 38 -4.02 7.88 -12.38
N LEU A 39 -3.71 7.15 -11.30
CA LEU A 39 -4.37 5.89 -10.98
C LEU A 39 -5.65 6.19 -10.20
N VAL A 40 -6.69 5.43 -10.50
CA VAL A 40 -7.98 5.45 -9.80
C VAL A 40 -8.27 4.09 -9.19
N GLY A 41 -9.32 4.00 -8.37
CA GLY A 41 -9.80 2.72 -7.87
C GLY A 41 -10.11 1.76 -9.03
N GLY A 42 -9.77 0.49 -8.89
CA GLY A 42 -9.89 -0.53 -9.94
C GLY A 42 -8.73 -0.57 -10.95
N ASP A 43 -7.82 0.38 -10.95
CA ASP A 43 -6.58 0.31 -11.74
C ASP A 43 -5.54 -0.65 -11.14
N MET A 44 -5.70 -1.03 -9.87
CA MET A 44 -4.80 -1.97 -9.21
C MET A 44 -5.12 -3.41 -9.59
N GLN A 45 -4.09 -4.19 -9.78
CA GLN A 45 -4.19 -5.64 -9.93
C GLN A 45 -3.42 -6.28 -8.79
N GLN A 46 -4.12 -7.01 -7.93
CA GLN A 46 -3.49 -7.84 -6.92
C GLN A 46 -2.57 -8.87 -7.55
N GLY A 47 -1.42 -9.11 -6.94
CA GLY A 47 -0.52 -10.19 -7.30
C GLY A 47 -0.94 -11.53 -6.68
N CYS A 48 0.04 -12.33 -6.31
CA CYS A 48 -0.16 -13.66 -5.74
C CYS A 48 -0.20 -13.68 -4.21
N VAL A 49 -0.01 -12.53 -3.55
CA VAL A 49 -0.07 -12.41 -2.09
C VAL A 49 -1.53 -12.33 -1.62
N SER A 50 -1.85 -12.92 -0.47
CA SER A 50 -3.19 -12.90 0.10
C SER A 50 -3.46 -11.62 0.90
N ASP A 51 -3.27 -10.46 0.29
CA ASP A 51 -3.37 -9.14 0.90
C ASP A 51 -4.47 -8.26 0.29
N CYS A 52 -5.55 -8.87 -0.19
CA CYS A 52 -6.66 -8.17 -0.84
C CYS A 52 -7.21 -6.99 -0.02
N SER A 53 -7.20 -7.06 1.31
CA SER A 53 -7.61 -5.97 2.19
C SER A 53 -6.68 -4.75 2.06
N PHE A 54 -5.36 -4.99 1.94
CA PHE A 54 -4.40 -3.92 1.73
C PHE A 54 -4.52 -3.32 0.32
N ILE A 55 -4.72 -4.15 -0.70
CA ILE A 55 -4.93 -3.66 -2.08
C ILE A 55 -6.21 -2.81 -2.16
N THR A 56 -7.28 -3.23 -1.50
CA THR A 56 -8.50 -2.41 -1.39
C THR A 56 -8.20 -1.05 -0.73
N ALA A 57 -7.38 -1.02 0.32
CA ALA A 57 -6.97 0.24 0.93
C ALA A 57 -6.13 1.12 -0.02
N LEU A 58 -5.23 0.52 -0.81
CA LEU A 58 -4.49 1.24 -1.86
C LEU A 58 -5.42 1.81 -2.94
N GLU A 59 -6.44 1.06 -3.36
CA GLU A 59 -7.45 1.53 -4.32
C GLU A 59 -8.22 2.72 -3.78
N ILE A 60 -8.62 2.69 -2.50
CA ILE A 60 -9.29 3.83 -1.83
C ILE A 60 -8.37 5.06 -1.81
N VAL A 61 -7.08 4.88 -1.48
CA VAL A 61 -6.10 5.96 -1.48
C VAL A 61 -5.91 6.53 -2.89
N ALA A 62 -5.81 5.68 -3.92
CA ALA A 62 -5.70 6.10 -5.31
C ALA A 62 -6.94 6.89 -5.78
N GLU A 63 -8.13 6.40 -5.46
CA GLU A 63 -9.40 7.07 -5.77
C GLU A 63 -9.51 8.42 -5.05
N HIS A 64 -9.14 8.47 -3.77
CA HIS A 64 -9.12 9.71 -2.99
C HIS A 64 -8.16 10.74 -3.62
N ASN A 65 -6.94 10.32 -3.98
CA ASN A 65 -5.99 11.19 -4.66
C ASN A 65 -6.56 11.71 -5.99
N ALA A 66 -7.23 10.84 -6.75
CA ALA A 66 -7.81 11.19 -8.03
C ALA A 66 -8.96 12.19 -7.89
N ARG A 67 -9.84 11.99 -6.91
CA ARG A 67 -11.05 12.79 -6.72
C ARG A 67 -10.78 14.16 -6.12
N TRP A 68 -9.89 14.24 -5.14
CA TRP A 68 -9.63 15.46 -4.37
C TRP A 68 -8.27 16.09 -4.59
N GLY A 69 -7.48 15.58 -5.52
CA GLY A 69 -6.15 16.12 -5.82
C GLY A 69 -5.15 15.98 -4.68
N THR A 70 -5.35 15.00 -3.79
CA THR A 70 -4.42 14.71 -2.70
C THR A 70 -3.24 13.87 -3.17
N ASN A 71 -2.20 13.76 -2.35
CA ASN A 71 -0.99 12.98 -2.65
C ASN A 71 -0.68 11.97 -1.53
N LEU A 72 -1.70 11.30 -0.99
CA LEU A 72 -1.54 10.41 0.16
C LEU A 72 -0.47 9.33 -0.08
N ALA A 73 -0.51 8.65 -1.24
CA ALA A 73 0.47 7.63 -1.58
C ALA A 73 1.88 8.21 -1.75
N CYS A 74 2.00 9.38 -2.42
CA CYS A 74 3.28 10.03 -2.64
C CYS A 74 3.94 10.45 -1.33
N ASN A 75 3.15 10.94 -0.38
CA ASN A 75 3.67 11.43 0.91
C ASN A 75 4.31 10.33 1.76
N MET A 76 4.08 9.07 1.43
CA MET A 76 4.61 7.93 2.18
C MET A 76 5.91 7.36 1.62
N LEU A 77 6.21 7.57 0.33
CA LEU A 77 7.31 6.90 -0.36
C LEU A 77 8.48 7.85 -0.63
N TYR A 78 9.68 7.44 -0.26
CA TYR A 78 10.95 8.17 -0.42
C TYR A 78 12.01 7.29 -1.08
N PRO A 79 12.96 7.86 -1.87
CA PRO A 79 13.24 9.30 -2.02
C PRO A 79 12.19 10.05 -2.82
N GLN A 80 12.19 11.38 -2.66
CA GLN A 80 11.32 12.30 -3.41
C GLN A 80 12.14 13.43 -4.03
N GLN A 81 11.70 13.87 -5.20
CA GLN A 81 12.16 15.10 -5.85
C GLN A 81 10.94 16.00 -6.04
N ASP A 82 11.00 17.23 -5.55
CA ASP A 82 9.89 18.20 -5.59
C ASP A 82 8.55 17.64 -5.03
N GLY A 83 8.63 16.82 -3.98
CA GLY A 83 7.46 16.19 -3.35
C GLY A 83 6.88 14.99 -4.11
N VAL A 84 7.55 14.53 -5.17
CA VAL A 84 7.14 13.38 -5.98
C VAL A 84 8.12 12.21 -5.77
N PRO A 85 7.64 10.99 -5.49
CA PRO A 85 8.51 9.83 -5.40
C PRO A 85 9.32 9.62 -6.67
N CYS A 86 10.62 9.41 -6.52
CA CYS A 86 11.54 9.20 -7.62
C CYS A 86 12.36 7.92 -7.44
N ALA A 87 13.06 7.51 -8.51
CA ALA A 87 13.92 6.35 -8.47
C ALA A 87 15.09 6.56 -7.50
N SER A 88 15.35 5.56 -6.67
CA SER A 88 16.49 5.55 -5.78
C SER A 88 17.75 5.11 -6.54
N PRO A 89 18.86 5.85 -6.46
CA PRO A 89 20.09 5.48 -7.15
C PRO A 89 20.68 4.13 -6.70
N ASP A 90 20.50 3.80 -5.44
CA ASP A 90 21.00 2.56 -4.82
C ASP A 90 19.93 1.47 -4.69
N GLY A 91 18.70 1.74 -5.16
CA GLY A 91 17.57 0.81 -5.09
C GLY A 91 16.95 0.70 -3.70
N THR A 92 17.29 1.58 -2.75
CA THR A 92 16.71 1.59 -1.41
C THR A 92 15.60 2.62 -1.28
N TYR A 93 14.54 2.26 -0.58
CA TYR A 93 13.37 3.11 -0.38
C TYR A 93 12.99 3.16 1.09
N LYS A 94 12.34 4.26 1.47
CA LYS A 94 11.76 4.44 2.80
C LYS A 94 10.26 4.67 2.63
N VAL A 95 9.46 3.91 3.36
CA VAL A 95 8.01 4.04 3.37
C VAL A 95 7.55 4.39 4.76
N LYS A 96 6.76 5.45 4.87
CA LYS A 96 6.15 5.87 6.13
C LYS A 96 4.77 5.21 6.27
N LEU A 97 4.57 4.45 7.35
CA LEU A 97 3.29 3.82 7.67
C LEU A 97 2.88 4.16 9.10
N TYR A 98 1.58 4.37 9.32
CA TYR A 98 1.02 4.54 10.65
C TYR A 98 0.91 3.19 11.34
N MET A 99 1.57 3.03 12.47
CA MET A 99 1.58 1.81 13.26
C MET A 99 1.53 2.15 14.75
N HIS A 100 0.63 1.51 15.48
CA HIS A 100 0.51 1.70 16.93
C HIS A 100 0.44 3.17 17.38
N GLY A 101 -0.35 3.97 16.67
CA GLY A 101 -0.57 5.37 16.99
C GLY A 101 0.55 6.35 16.58
N SER A 102 1.59 5.87 15.87
CA SER A 102 2.69 6.71 15.40
C SER A 102 3.11 6.39 13.98
N LEU A 103 3.74 7.36 13.33
CA LEU A 103 4.33 7.17 12.01
C LEU A 103 5.65 6.41 12.14
N ARG A 104 5.80 5.32 11.40
CA ARG A 104 7.00 4.48 11.36
C ARG A 104 7.62 4.49 9.98
N CYS A 105 8.94 4.48 9.92
CA CYS A 105 9.69 4.43 8.67
C CYS A 105 10.16 3.00 8.41
N ILE A 106 9.70 2.41 7.33
CA ILE A 106 10.04 1.05 6.88
C ILE A 106 11.06 1.16 5.76
N HIS A 107 12.21 0.51 5.91
CA HIS A 107 13.24 0.46 4.88
C HIS A 107 13.05 -0.79 4.02
N ILE A 108 13.02 -0.61 2.72
CA ILE A 108 12.91 -1.67 1.72
C ILE A 108 13.88 -1.43 0.57
N ASN A 109 13.99 -2.40 -0.32
CA ASN A 109 14.69 -2.26 -1.60
C ASN A 109 13.76 -2.54 -2.78
N ASP A 110 14.23 -2.28 -4.00
CA ASP A 110 13.50 -2.46 -5.26
C ASP A 110 13.45 -3.92 -5.77
N MET A 111 13.97 -4.86 -4.99
CA MET A 111 13.90 -6.27 -5.32
C MET A 111 12.49 -6.80 -5.11
N LEU A 112 11.75 -7.01 -6.18
CA LEU A 112 10.35 -7.44 -6.17
C LEU A 112 10.21 -8.87 -6.72
N PRO A 113 9.16 -9.61 -6.29
CA PRO A 113 8.98 -11.00 -6.71
C PRO A 113 8.49 -11.07 -8.16
N VAL A 114 9.14 -11.89 -8.94
CA VAL A 114 8.77 -12.21 -10.32
C VAL A 114 8.72 -13.72 -10.53
N SER A 115 7.86 -14.20 -11.43
CA SER A 115 7.83 -15.59 -11.86
C SER A 115 9.07 -15.93 -12.70
N ARG A 116 9.24 -17.19 -13.05
CA ARG A 116 10.28 -17.63 -13.99
C ARG A 116 10.18 -16.95 -15.35
N ASP A 117 8.97 -16.59 -15.77
CA ASP A 117 8.70 -15.94 -17.05
C ASP A 117 8.75 -14.40 -16.96
N GLY A 118 9.22 -13.85 -15.83
CA GLY A 118 9.35 -12.41 -15.62
C GLY A 118 8.05 -11.67 -15.32
N LEU A 119 6.97 -12.38 -15.00
CA LEU A 119 5.71 -11.77 -14.59
C LEU A 119 5.80 -11.27 -13.15
N TRP A 120 5.34 -10.05 -12.89
CA TRP A 120 5.28 -9.52 -11.53
C TRP A 120 4.27 -10.31 -10.69
N LEU A 121 4.72 -10.80 -9.55
CA LEU A 121 3.90 -11.53 -8.57
C LEU A 121 3.37 -10.63 -7.45
N CYS A 122 3.83 -9.39 -7.40
CA CYS A 122 3.35 -8.32 -6.52
C CYS A 122 2.22 -7.51 -7.18
N THR A 123 1.61 -6.62 -6.39
CA THR A 123 0.61 -5.66 -6.87
C THR A 123 1.19 -4.74 -7.95
N LYS A 124 0.39 -4.50 -8.99
CA LYS A 124 0.76 -3.64 -10.11
C LYS A 124 -0.46 -2.90 -10.67
N PRO A 125 -0.27 -1.75 -11.32
CA PRO A 125 -1.33 -1.15 -12.12
C PRO A 125 -1.64 -1.99 -13.37
N ARG A 126 -2.93 -2.16 -13.72
CA ARG A 126 -3.36 -2.96 -14.88
C ARG A 126 -2.81 -2.47 -16.22
N HIS A 127 -2.90 -1.15 -16.44
CA HIS A 127 -2.61 -0.54 -17.73
C HIS A 127 -1.45 0.47 -17.70
N LYS A 128 -0.91 0.72 -16.52
CA LYS A 128 0.05 1.80 -16.29
C LYS A 128 1.13 1.28 -15.36
N THR A 129 2.32 1.10 -15.89
CA THR A 129 3.41 0.53 -15.11
C THR A 129 4.06 1.59 -14.24
N GLN A 130 3.87 1.49 -12.95
CA GLN A 130 4.50 2.29 -11.90
C GLN A 130 4.83 1.38 -10.71
N LEU A 131 5.93 1.65 -10.01
CA LEU A 131 6.40 0.78 -8.92
C LEU A 131 5.76 1.08 -7.56
N TRP A 132 5.21 2.28 -7.35
CA TRP A 132 4.77 2.70 -6.02
C TRP A 132 3.76 1.74 -5.35
N PRO A 133 2.81 1.09 -6.05
CA PRO A 133 1.93 0.13 -5.38
C PRO A 133 2.69 -1.08 -4.85
N ALA A 134 3.60 -1.65 -5.65
CA ALA A 134 4.42 -2.78 -5.26
C ALA A 134 5.40 -2.45 -4.13
N LEU A 135 5.95 -1.24 -4.12
CA LEU A 135 6.83 -0.78 -3.04
C LEU A 135 6.07 -0.58 -1.73
N LEU A 136 4.83 -0.02 -1.79
CA LEU A 136 3.98 0.11 -0.61
C LEU A 136 3.54 -1.26 -0.08
N GLU A 137 3.14 -2.19 -0.95
CA GLU A 137 2.84 -3.58 -0.59
C GLU A 137 4.03 -4.25 0.12
N LYS A 138 5.22 -4.15 -0.46
CA LYS A 138 6.43 -4.71 0.14
C LYS A 138 6.69 -4.14 1.53
N ALA A 139 6.62 -2.82 1.69
CA ALA A 139 6.80 -2.18 2.98
C ALA A 139 5.76 -2.62 4.01
N TYR A 140 4.51 -2.78 3.57
CA TYR A 140 3.43 -3.29 4.41
C TYR A 140 3.74 -4.72 4.89
N LEU A 141 4.16 -5.63 4.00
CA LEU A 141 4.50 -7.02 4.35
C LEU A 141 5.71 -7.09 5.29
N VAL A 142 6.70 -6.22 5.09
CA VAL A 142 7.83 -6.04 6.02
C VAL A 142 7.34 -5.57 7.39
N ALA A 143 6.48 -4.56 7.44
CA ALA A 143 5.93 -4.03 8.68
C ALA A 143 5.10 -5.06 9.45
N LYS A 144 4.37 -5.93 8.74
CA LYS A 144 3.59 -7.04 9.32
C LYS A 144 4.46 -8.23 9.75
N ARG A 145 5.74 -8.25 9.41
CA ARG A 145 6.68 -9.35 9.69
C ARG A 145 6.22 -10.73 9.18
N SER A 146 5.37 -10.74 8.18
CA SER A 146 4.76 -11.96 7.63
C SER A 146 5.43 -12.43 6.32
N GLY A 147 6.15 -11.54 5.66
CA GLY A 147 6.66 -11.80 4.32
C GLY A 147 5.53 -12.08 3.34
N TYR A 148 5.83 -12.80 2.27
CA TYR A 148 4.85 -13.17 1.25
C TYR A 148 3.89 -14.29 1.68
N ALA A 149 4.13 -14.95 2.81
CA ALA A 149 3.19 -15.92 3.41
C ALA A 149 2.02 -15.26 4.17
N PHE A 150 1.78 -13.98 3.94
CA PHE A 150 0.72 -13.19 4.56
C PHE A 150 -0.66 -13.81 4.30
N ARG A 151 -1.51 -13.86 5.36
CA ARG A 151 -2.81 -14.54 5.31
C ARG A 151 -4.01 -13.61 5.43
N GLY A 152 -3.80 -12.33 5.21
CA GLY A 152 -4.86 -11.34 5.25
C GLY A 152 -4.89 -10.47 6.50
N SER A 153 -5.67 -9.40 6.44
CA SER A 153 -5.91 -8.43 7.51
C SER A 153 -7.32 -7.82 7.37
N HIS A 154 -7.53 -6.67 7.97
CA HIS A 154 -8.76 -5.90 7.85
C HIS A 154 -8.48 -4.60 7.10
N SER A 155 -9.22 -4.32 6.03
CA SER A 155 -9.02 -3.13 5.18
C SER A 155 -9.12 -1.80 5.94
N SER A 156 -9.90 -1.73 7.02
CA SER A 156 -9.96 -0.55 7.89
C SER A 156 -8.63 -0.27 8.59
N MET A 157 -7.95 -1.32 9.08
CA MET A 157 -6.63 -1.21 9.71
C MET A 157 -5.55 -0.92 8.67
N ASP A 158 -5.68 -1.49 7.48
CA ASP A 158 -4.74 -1.26 6.40
C ASP A 158 -4.86 0.18 5.87
N LEU A 159 -6.09 0.70 5.78
CA LEU A 159 -6.33 2.09 5.43
C LEU A 159 -5.76 3.05 6.51
N TYR A 160 -5.90 2.71 7.81
CA TYR A 160 -5.24 3.45 8.88
C TYR A 160 -3.72 3.47 8.68
N MET A 161 -3.09 2.34 8.35
CA MET A 161 -1.65 2.29 8.13
C MET A 161 -1.20 3.21 6.98
N LEU A 162 -2.03 3.36 5.95
CA LEU A 162 -1.73 4.21 4.79
C LEU A 162 -2.05 5.70 5.01
N THR A 163 -3.01 6.04 5.87
CA THR A 163 -3.57 7.40 5.94
C THR A 163 -3.51 8.03 7.32
N GLY A 164 -3.43 7.21 8.36
CA GLY A 164 -3.64 7.64 9.75
C GLY A 164 -5.10 7.90 10.10
N TRP A 165 -6.05 7.67 9.18
CA TRP A 165 -7.47 7.82 9.46
C TRP A 165 -7.95 6.79 10.45
N ILE A 166 -8.63 7.25 11.49
CA ILE A 166 -9.12 6.38 12.56
C ILE A 166 -10.32 5.60 12.03
N PRO A 167 -10.26 4.24 11.98
CA PRO A 167 -11.36 3.43 11.53
C PRO A 167 -12.51 3.45 12.53
N GLU A 168 -13.73 3.49 12.04
CA GLU A 168 -14.94 3.31 12.82
C GLU A 168 -15.56 1.95 12.48
N TYR A 169 -15.90 1.20 13.50
CA TYR A 169 -16.64 -0.06 13.37
C TYR A 169 -18.10 0.14 13.72
N ILE A 170 -19.00 -0.18 12.80
CA ILE A 170 -20.44 -0.12 13.00
C ILE A 170 -21.02 -1.52 12.93
N PRO A 171 -21.35 -2.16 14.08
CA PRO A 171 -21.94 -3.49 14.09
C PRO A 171 -23.40 -3.41 13.60
N MET A 172 -23.67 -3.97 12.42
CA MET A 172 -25.01 -3.91 11.81
C MET A 172 -25.97 -4.98 12.32
N ASP A 173 -25.48 -5.94 13.06
CA ASP A 173 -26.22 -7.05 13.70
C ASP A 173 -26.68 -6.74 15.14
N GLU A 174 -26.28 -5.60 15.67
CA GLU A 174 -26.65 -5.18 17.00
C GLU A 174 -28.10 -4.62 17.04
N PRO A 175 -28.88 -4.90 18.12
CA PRO A 175 -30.24 -4.35 18.25
C PRO A 175 -30.34 -2.82 18.26
N THR A 176 -29.23 -2.15 18.57
CA THR A 176 -29.11 -0.69 18.58
C THR A 176 -28.79 -0.09 17.21
N PHE A 177 -28.56 -0.92 16.19
CA PHE A 177 -28.24 -0.47 14.85
C PHE A 177 -29.40 0.31 14.21
N GLN A 178 -29.11 1.52 13.74
CA GLN A 178 -30.06 2.43 13.07
C GLN A 178 -29.68 2.58 11.62
N SER A 179 -30.24 1.76 10.73
CA SER A 179 -29.87 1.68 9.32
C SER A 179 -30.01 3.03 8.58
N GLU A 180 -31.14 3.74 8.76
CA GLU A 180 -31.38 5.02 8.10
C GLU A 180 -30.38 6.10 8.56
N LYS A 181 -30.12 6.18 9.85
CA LYS A 181 -29.15 7.13 10.40
C LYS A 181 -27.73 6.85 9.90
N THR A 182 -27.35 5.59 9.87
CA THR A 182 -26.06 5.16 9.36
C THR A 182 -25.93 5.46 7.87
N TRP A 183 -26.96 5.15 7.09
CA TRP A 183 -27.01 5.46 5.66
C TRP A 183 -26.88 6.96 5.38
N MET A 184 -27.68 7.78 6.07
CA MET A 184 -27.63 9.25 5.90
C MET A 184 -26.25 9.80 6.24
N ARG A 185 -25.61 9.30 7.29
CA ARG A 185 -24.26 9.69 7.68
C ARG A 185 -23.22 9.35 6.60
N LEU A 186 -23.26 8.13 6.04
CA LEU A 186 -22.38 7.71 4.96
C LEU A 186 -22.63 8.52 3.68
N TYR A 187 -23.89 8.73 3.34
CA TYR A 187 -24.29 9.52 2.15
C TYR A 187 -23.83 10.97 2.25
N GLU A 188 -24.02 11.60 3.40
CA GLU A 188 -23.56 12.99 3.60
C GLU A 188 -22.03 13.10 3.58
N ALA A 189 -21.32 12.14 4.19
CA ALA A 189 -19.86 12.09 4.15
C ALA A 189 -19.37 11.97 2.70
N TRP A 190 -19.97 11.04 1.93
CA TRP A 190 -19.64 10.86 0.52
C TRP A 190 -19.92 12.11 -0.35
N ARG A 191 -20.99 12.84 -0.07
CA ARG A 191 -21.33 14.09 -0.78
C ARG A 191 -20.35 15.23 -0.50
N ARG A 192 -19.84 15.30 0.73
CA ARG A 192 -18.93 16.38 1.15
C ARG A 192 -17.49 16.15 0.69
N GLY A 193 -17.10 14.91 0.47
CA GLY A 193 -15.73 14.52 0.08
C GLY A 193 -14.96 14.03 1.25
#